data_6ade241ab3704841d6403acc39682a17
#
_entry.id   6ade241ab3704841d6403acc39682a17
#
_cell.length_a   1.000
_cell.length_b   1.000
_cell.length_c   1.000
_cell.angle_alpha   90.00
_cell.angle_beta   90.00
_cell.angle_gamma   90.00
#
_symmetry.space_group_name_H-M   'P 1'
#
loop_
_entity.id
_entity.type
_entity.pdbx_description
1 polymer ?
#
loop_
_entity_poly.entity_id
_entity_poly.type
_entity_poly.pdbx_seq_one_letter_code
_entity_poly.pdbx_strand_id
1 'polypeptide(L)'
;MVNLITGPKGTGKTQQMIELANEKVKTSNGNVVFIKKSHRNTTTLDFGVRAICMEDYPDILTMDEFVGFLYGMVAGNHDIDTIFIDSVLKQADISLNNISAFMTSLSKISAENTLDFFISVGAVSYTHLRAHET
;
A
#
# COMPACT_ATOMS: atom_id res chain seq x y z
N MET A 1 9.10 -4.76 6.65
CA MET A 1 7.94 -5.05 7.53
C MET A 1 6.65 -4.60 6.85
N VAL A 2 5.59 -5.37 7.02
CA VAL A 2 4.28 -5.01 6.48
C VAL A 2 3.38 -4.59 7.63
N ASN A 3 2.92 -3.33 7.59
CA ASN A 3 2.10 -2.74 8.64
C ASN A 3 0.66 -2.60 8.15
N LEU A 4 -0.27 -3.07 8.94
CA LEU A 4 -1.67 -3.15 8.57
C LEU A 4 -2.49 -2.13 9.33
N ILE A 5 -3.27 -1.32 8.62
CA ILE A 5 -4.22 -0.38 9.20
C ILE A 5 -5.61 -0.89 8.87
N THR A 6 -6.36 -1.29 9.91
CA THR A 6 -7.69 -1.87 9.74
C THR A 6 -8.73 -0.99 10.44
N GLY A 7 -9.97 -1.26 10.12
CA GLY A 7 -11.09 -0.57 10.74
C GLY A 7 -12.27 -0.49 9.79
N PRO A 8 -13.45 -0.16 10.31
CA PRO A 8 -14.64 -0.02 9.46
C PRO A 8 -14.45 1.10 8.45
N LYS A 9 -15.16 0.99 7.35
CA LYS A 9 -15.21 2.04 6.34
C LYS A 9 -15.71 3.34 6.99
N GLY A 10 -15.09 4.44 6.62
CA GLY A 10 -15.49 5.74 7.13
C GLY A 10 -14.85 6.14 8.45
N THR A 11 -13.84 5.41 8.92
CA THR A 11 -13.15 5.74 10.18
C THR A 11 -11.90 6.58 9.99
N GLY A 12 -11.69 7.15 8.81
CA GLY A 12 -10.54 8.01 8.56
C GLY A 12 -9.23 7.30 8.28
N LYS A 13 -9.27 6.06 7.81
CA LYS A 13 -8.05 5.31 7.50
C LYS A 13 -7.19 6.00 6.44
N THR A 14 -7.82 6.54 5.40
CA THR A 14 -7.08 7.24 4.35
C THR A 14 -6.35 8.45 4.91
N GLN A 15 -7.01 9.23 5.76
CA GLN A 15 -6.38 10.38 6.39
C GLN A 15 -5.22 9.96 7.29
N GLN A 16 -5.40 8.89 8.04
CA GLN A 16 -4.35 8.34 8.87
C GLN A 16 -3.14 7.91 8.05
N MET A 17 -3.39 7.26 6.91
CA MET A 17 -2.34 6.85 5.98
C MET A 17 -1.59 8.06 5.43
N ILE A 18 -2.31 9.11 5.06
CA ILE A 18 -1.72 10.33 4.55
C ILE A 18 -0.83 10.99 5.61
N GLU A 19 -1.31 11.06 6.84
CA GLU A 19 -0.53 11.64 7.93
C GLU A 19 0.75 10.85 8.18
N LEU A 20 0.67 9.52 8.16
CA LEU A 20 1.84 8.67 8.31
C LEU A 20 2.84 8.87 7.17
N ALA A 21 2.36 9.01 5.93
CA ALA A 21 3.24 9.23 4.79
C ALA A 21 3.94 10.57 4.89
N ASN A 22 3.22 11.61 5.32
CA ASN A 22 3.79 12.94 5.50
C ASN A 22 4.85 12.96 6.60
N GLU A 23 4.66 12.19 7.66
CA GLU A 23 5.66 12.04 8.71
C GLU A 23 6.88 11.27 8.21
N LYS A 24 6.66 10.18 7.49
CA LYS A 24 7.74 9.36 6.98
C LYS A 24 8.66 10.13 6.04
N VAL A 25 8.12 10.97 5.18
CA VAL A 25 8.93 11.70 4.21
C VAL A 25 9.86 12.69 4.92
N LYS A 26 9.51 13.14 6.10
CA LYS A 26 10.34 14.08 6.87
C LYS A 26 11.51 13.39 7.56
N THR A 27 11.36 12.11 7.89
CA THR A 27 12.35 11.36 8.68
C THR A 27 13.10 10.34 7.85
N SER A 28 12.61 9.97 6.68
CA SER A 28 13.20 8.96 5.83
C SER A 28 14.39 9.53 5.06
N ASN A 29 15.43 8.72 4.89
CA ASN A 29 16.54 9.04 4.01
C ASN A 29 16.28 8.59 2.57
N GLY A 30 15.22 7.82 2.35
CA GLY A 30 14.86 7.31 1.04
C GLY A 30 13.59 7.93 0.50
N ASN A 31 13.03 7.29 -0.51
CA ASN A 31 11.80 7.76 -1.14
C ASN A 31 10.59 7.11 -0.50
N VAL A 32 9.53 7.88 -0.37
CA VAL A 32 8.23 7.42 0.15
C VAL A 32 7.23 7.47 -0.99
N VAL A 33 6.55 6.34 -1.22
CA VAL A 33 5.56 6.19 -2.29
C VAL A 33 4.18 5.97 -1.67
N PHE A 34 3.16 6.62 -2.21
CA PHE A 34 1.78 6.46 -1.77
C PHE A 34 0.93 6.04 -2.96
N ILE A 35 0.42 4.82 -2.92
CA ILE A 35 -0.42 4.25 -3.98
C ILE A 35 -1.88 4.37 -3.58
N LYS A 36 -2.67 5.03 -4.42
CA LYS A 36 -4.11 5.20 -4.19
C LYS A 36 -4.88 4.70 -5.40
N LYS A 37 -6.18 4.43 -5.20
CA LYS A 37 -7.02 3.91 -6.28
C LYS A 37 -7.47 5.01 -7.23
N SER A 38 -7.89 6.16 -6.69
CA SER A 38 -8.48 7.22 -7.49
C SER A 38 -7.85 8.57 -7.16
N HIS A 39 -8.13 9.57 -7.99
CA HIS A 39 -7.62 10.93 -7.77
C HIS A 39 -8.33 11.67 -6.65
N ARG A 40 -9.28 11.06 -5.99
CA ARG A 40 -9.97 11.67 -4.85
C ARG A 40 -9.01 11.82 -3.67
N ASN A 41 -9.23 12.84 -2.86
CA ASN A 41 -8.49 13.05 -1.61
C ASN A 41 -6.99 13.18 -1.81
N THR A 42 -6.59 13.99 -2.79
CA THR A 42 -5.19 14.14 -3.13
C THR A 42 -4.51 15.31 -2.43
N THR A 43 -5.27 16.16 -1.75
CA THR A 43 -4.83 17.52 -1.45
C THR A 43 -3.89 17.64 -0.27
N THR A 44 -3.72 16.58 0.52
CA THR A 44 -3.00 16.68 1.79
C THR A 44 -1.67 15.95 1.83
N LEU A 45 -1.26 15.28 0.74
CA LEU A 45 0.03 14.63 0.70
C LEU A 45 1.16 15.66 0.57
N ASP A 46 2.21 15.48 1.35
CA ASP A 46 3.40 16.30 1.27
C ASP A 46 4.00 16.19 -0.14
N PHE A 47 4.58 17.28 -0.61
CA PHE A 47 5.19 17.34 -1.94
C PHE A 47 6.28 16.28 -2.13
N GLY A 48 6.99 15.91 -1.07
CA GLY A 48 8.05 14.91 -1.15
C GLY A 48 7.57 13.47 -1.28
N VAL A 49 6.27 13.22 -1.09
CA VAL A 49 5.71 11.87 -1.26
C VAL A 49 5.37 11.65 -2.72
N ARG A 50 5.84 10.55 -3.31
CA ARG A 50 5.50 10.19 -4.67
C ARG A 50 4.11 9.54 -4.68
N ALA A 51 3.13 10.25 -5.18
CA ALA A 51 1.76 9.74 -5.28
C ALA A 51 1.57 9.02 -6.61
N ILE A 52 1.01 7.81 -6.56
CA ILE A 52 0.68 7.02 -7.74
C ILE A 52 -0.80 6.68 -7.68
N CYS A 53 -1.54 7.05 -8.71
CA CYS A 53 -2.96 6.78 -8.80
C CYS A 53 -3.20 5.62 -9.78
N MET A 54 -3.79 4.54 -9.30
CA MET A 54 -3.95 3.34 -10.12
C MET A 54 -4.97 3.50 -11.23
N GLU A 55 -5.85 4.51 -11.15
CA GLU A 55 -6.73 4.85 -12.28
C GLU A 55 -5.97 5.21 -13.54
N ASP A 56 -4.73 5.68 -13.40
CA ASP A 56 -3.89 6.05 -14.54
C ASP A 56 -3.28 4.83 -15.23
N TYR A 57 -3.41 3.66 -14.64
CA TYR A 57 -2.81 2.41 -15.16
C TYR A 57 -3.87 1.32 -15.25
N PRO A 58 -4.85 1.48 -16.16
CA PRO A 58 -6.02 0.59 -16.19
C PRO A 58 -5.72 -0.83 -16.62
N ASP A 59 -4.55 -1.09 -17.18
CA ASP A 59 -4.16 -2.43 -17.58
C ASP A 59 -3.67 -3.29 -16.43
N ILE A 60 -3.46 -2.70 -15.25
CA ILE A 60 -3.11 -3.46 -14.05
C ILE A 60 -4.42 -3.91 -13.40
N LEU A 61 -4.84 -5.13 -13.72
CA LEU A 61 -6.16 -5.64 -13.37
C LEU A 61 -6.15 -6.78 -12.35
N THR A 62 -5.05 -7.53 -12.28
CA THR A 62 -4.97 -8.69 -11.40
C THR A 62 -3.99 -8.45 -10.28
N MET A 63 -4.12 -9.25 -9.22
CA MET A 63 -3.18 -9.21 -8.09
C MET A 63 -1.75 -9.47 -8.58
N ASP A 64 -1.57 -10.42 -9.48
CA ASP A 64 -0.23 -10.75 -9.99
C ASP A 64 0.36 -9.58 -10.76
N GLU A 65 -0.46 -8.90 -11.55
CA GLU A 65 -0.01 -7.70 -12.26
C GLU A 65 0.36 -6.58 -11.30
N PHE A 66 -0.43 -6.41 -10.23
CA PHE A 66 -0.15 -5.39 -9.23
C PHE A 66 1.16 -5.70 -8.50
N VAL A 67 1.37 -6.96 -8.13
CA VAL A 67 2.62 -7.39 -7.49
C VAL A 67 3.81 -7.17 -8.43
N GLY A 68 3.65 -7.50 -9.72
CA GLY A 68 4.68 -7.23 -10.72
C GLY A 68 5.00 -5.76 -10.83
N PHE A 69 3.98 -4.91 -10.76
CA PHE A 69 4.16 -3.46 -10.74
C PHE A 69 5.01 -3.02 -9.55
N LEU A 70 4.74 -3.58 -8.36
CA LEU A 70 5.53 -3.28 -7.16
C LEU A 70 6.99 -3.72 -7.34
N TYR A 71 7.22 -4.91 -7.87
CA TYR A 71 8.57 -5.38 -8.14
C TYR A 71 9.29 -4.46 -9.13
N GLY A 72 8.61 -4.06 -10.18
CA GLY A 72 9.20 -3.16 -11.18
C GLY A 72 9.57 -1.81 -10.58
N MET A 73 8.71 -1.29 -9.74
CA MET A 73 8.96 -0.01 -9.06
C MET A 73 10.21 -0.09 -8.19
N VAL A 74 10.32 -1.14 -7.39
CA VAL A 74 11.45 -1.33 -6.49
C VAL A 74 12.73 -1.62 -7.27
N ALA A 75 12.64 -2.41 -8.33
CA ALA A 75 13.79 -2.70 -9.18
C ALA A 75 14.32 -1.45 -9.86
N GLY A 76 13.44 -0.53 -10.21
CA GLY A 76 13.81 0.71 -10.86
C GLY A 76 14.26 1.82 -9.92
N ASN A 77 14.05 1.66 -8.62
CA ASN A 77 14.41 2.69 -7.64
C ASN A 77 14.75 2.04 -6.30
N HIS A 78 16.03 1.79 -6.09
CA HIS A 78 16.50 1.16 -4.85
C HIS A 78 16.44 2.10 -3.63
N ASP A 79 16.12 3.37 -3.84
CA ASP A 79 16.03 4.33 -2.74
C ASP A 79 14.65 4.33 -2.08
N ILE A 80 13.69 3.60 -2.60
CA ILE A 80 12.38 3.50 -1.96
C ILE A 80 12.52 2.73 -0.64
N ASP A 81 12.13 3.36 0.46
CA ASP A 81 12.17 2.70 1.76
C ASP A 81 10.79 2.51 2.38
N THR A 82 9.75 3.14 1.85
CA THR A 82 8.40 2.99 2.37
C THR A 82 7.38 3.10 1.24
N ILE A 83 6.44 2.16 1.21
CA ILE A 83 5.34 2.15 0.25
C ILE A 83 4.03 2.06 1.01
N PHE A 84 3.15 3.04 0.77
CA PHE A 84 1.80 3.04 1.31
C PHE A 84 0.86 2.57 0.21
N ILE A 85 -0.06 1.66 0.55
CA ILE A 85 -1.10 1.20 -0.38
C ILE A 85 -2.45 1.41 0.28
N ASP A 86 -3.17 2.41 -0.18
CA ASP A 86 -4.46 2.76 0.40
C ASP A 86 -5.57 1.89 -0.18
N SER A 87 -6.47 1.41 0.68
CA SER A 87 -7.65 0.65 0.27
C SER A 87 -7.30 -0.57 -0.59
N VAL A 88 -6.54 -1.49 -0.01
CA VAL A 88 -6.01 -2.67 -0.71
C VAL A 88 -7.12 -3.46 -1.43
N LEU A 89 -8.30 -3.57 -0.82
CA LEU A 89 -9.41 -4.33 -1.42
C LEU A 89 -10.04 -3.64 -2.62
N LYS A 90 -9.63 -2.41 -2.93
CA LYS A 90 -10.05 -1.70 -4.14
C LYS A 90 -8.98 -1.72 -5.23
N GLN A 91 -7.84 -2.36 -4.98
CA GLN A 91 -6.74 -2.40 -5.92
C GLN A 91 -6.80 -3.69 -6.74
N ALA A 92 -6.74 -3.56 -8.05
CA ALA A 92 -6.76 -4.69 -8.99
C ALA A 92 -7.92 -5.64 -8.63
N ASP A 93 -7.69 -6.95 -8.63
CA ASP A 93 -8.71 -7.91 -8.20
C ASP A 93 -8.44 -8.48 -6.81
N ILE A 94 -7.76 -7.72 -5.96
CA ILE A 94 -7.46 -8.14 -4.60
C ILE A 94 -8.75 -8.17 -3.80
N SER A 95 -9.00 -9.30 -3.15
CA SER A 95 -10.21 -9.54 -2.39
C SER A 95 -9.87 -10.33 -1.13
N LEU A 96 -10.88 -10.56 -0.29
CA LEU A 96 -10.68 -11.39 0.90
C LEU A 96 -10.25 -12.81 0.55
N ASN A 97 -10.54 -13.30 -0.66
CA ASN A 97 -10.18 -14.63 -1.07
C ASN A 97 -8.69 -14.79 -1.36
N ASN A 98 -8.03 -13.72 -1.80
CA ASN A 98 -6.61 -13.80 -2.18
C ASN A 98 -5.70 -12.86 -1.40
N ILE A 99 -6.23 -12.17 -0.40
CA ILE A 99 -5.42 -11.20 0.34
C ILE A 99 -4.25 -11.85 1.08
N SER A 100 -4.39 -13.11 1.51
CA SER A 100 -3.28 -13.82 2.14
C SER A 100 -2.09 -13.96 1.21
N ALA A 101 -2.34 -14.32 -0.05
CA ALA A 101 -1.29 -14.42 -1.05
C ALA A 101 -0.66 -13.05 -1.32
N PHE A 102 -1.47 -12.01 -1.37
CA PHE A 102 -0.97 -10.65 -1.55
C PHE A 102 -0.06 -10.24 -0.39
N MET A 103 -0.48 -10.49 0.85
CA MET A 103 0.32 -10.18 2.04
C MET A 103 1.65 -10.93 2.04
N THR A 104 1.64 -12.19 1.60
CA THR A 104 2.85 -12.99 1.48
C THR A 104 3.82 -12.36 0.49
N SER A 105 3.31 -11.90 -0.65
CA SER A 105 4.13 -11.22 -1.66
C SER A 105 4.72 -9.92 -1.10
N LEU A 106 3.94 -9.14 -0.39
CA LEU A 106 4.44 -7.90 0.22
C LEU A 106 5.54 -8.19 1.24
N SER A 107 5.35 -9.21 2.06
CA SER A 107 6.36 -9.59 3.06
C SER A 107 7.68 -9.98 2.40
N LYS A 108 7.60 -10.68 1.28
CA LYS A 108 8.78 -11.08 0.52
C LYS A 108 9.51 -9.87 -0.06
N ILE A 109 8.77 -8.96 -0.69
CA ILE A 109 9.36 -7.74 -1.24
C ILE A 109 10.01 -6.91 -0.13
N SER A 110 9.32 -6.77 1.00
CA SER A 110 9.82 -6.03 2.15
C SER A 110 11.14 -6.59 2.65
N ALA A 111 11.20 -7.91 2.83
CA ALA A 111 12.40 -8.56 3.34
C ALA A 111 13.58 -8.48 2.36
N GLU A 112 13.31 -8.66 1.07
CA GLU A 112 14.36 -8.68 0.05
C GLU A 112 14.93 -7.31 -0.24
N ASN A 113 14.17 -6.25 0.01
CA ASN A 113 14.56 -4.89 -0.38
C ASN A 113 14.70 -3.93 0.78
N THR A 114 14.56 -4.41 1.99
CA THR A 114 14.70 -3.61 3.22
C THR A 114 13.80 -2.37 3.16
N LEU A 115 12.52 -2.59 2.89
CA LEU A 115 11.55 -1.51 2.88
C LEU A 115 10.31 -1.89 3.68
N ASP A 116 9.55 -0.89 4.08
CA ASP A 116 8.32 -1.07 4.85
C ASP A 116 7.10 -0.79 3.98
N PHE A 117 6.08 -1.61 4.17
CA PHE A 117 4.75 -1.36 3.61
C PHE A 117 3.79 -0.92 4.71
N PHE A 118 2.94 0.03 4.37
CA PHE A 118 1.78 0.39 5.18
C PHE A 118 0.56 0.22 4.28
N ILE A 119 -0.35 -0.66 4.67
CA ILE A 119 -1.53 -0.93 3.85
C ILE A 119 -2.79 -0.71 4.68
N SER A 120 -3.84 -0.20 4.04
CA SER A 120 -5.13 -0.06 4.70
C SER A 120 -6.14 -1.02 4.10
N VAL A 121 -6.92 -1.64 4.97
CA VAL A 121 -7.95 -2.59 4.59
C VAL A 121 -9.23 -2.21 5.34
N GLY A 122 -10.25 -1.86 4.60
CA GLY A 122 -11.51 -1.41 5.20
C GLY A 122 -12.56 -2.49 5.20
N ALA A 123 -13.52 -2.36 6.11
CA ALA A 123 -14.78 -3.12 6.12
C ALA A 123 -14.60 -4.63 5.98
N VAL A 124 -13.57 -5.22 6.58
CA VAL A 124 -13.29 -6.64 6.44
C VAL A 124 -13.42 -7.36 7.76
N SER A 125 -13.46 -8.69 7.66
CA SER A 125 -13.41 -9.54 8.84
C SER A 125 -12.05 -9.42 9.49
N TYR A 126 -12.02 -8.86 10.68
CA TYR A 126 -10.79 -8.73 11.44
C TYR A 126 -10.19 -10.09 11.75
N THR A 127 -11.05 -11.07 12.02
CA THR A 127 -10.61 -12.45 12.30
C THR A 127 -9.85 -13.04 11.11
N HIS A 128 -10.33 -12.76 9.91
CA HIS A 128 -9.67 -13.25 8.69
C HIS A 128 -8.25 -12.72 8.57
N LEU A 129 -8.06 -11.43 8.82
CA LEU A 129 -6.73 -10.82 8.75
C LEU A 129 -5.82 -11.29 9.87
N ARG A 130 -6.36 -11.49 11.06
CA ARG A 130 -5.56 -12.00 12.17
C ARG A 130 -5.03 -13.40 11.91
N ALA A 131 -5.81 -14.24 11.27
CA ALA A 131 -5.37 -15.59 10.90
C ALA A 131 -4.15 -15.52 10.00
N HIS A 132 -4.08 -14.53 9.12
CA HIS A 132 -2.91 -14.34 8.26
C HIS A 132 -1.69 -13.85 9.04
N GLU A 133 -1.89 -12.97 10.00
CA GLU A 133 -0.80 -12.38 10.77
C GLU A 133 -0.04 -13.39 11.63
N THR A 134 -0.70 -14.45 12.01
CA THR A 134 -0.06 -15.49 12.82
C THR A 134 0.66 -16.51 11.97
#